data_2c7b96d4f65790142df0dc8864f44993
#
_entry.id   2c7b96d4f65790142df0dc8864f44993
#
_cell.length_a   1.000
_cell.length_b   1.000
_cell.length_c   1.000
_cell.angle_alpha   90.00
_cell.angle_beta   90.00
_cell.angle_gamma   90.00
#
_symmetry.space_group_name_H-M   'P 1'
#
loop_
_entity.id
_entity.type
_entity.pdbx_description
1 polymer ?
#
loop_
_entity_poly.entity_id
_entity_poly.type
_entity_poly.pdbx_seq_one_letter_code
_entity_poly.pdbx_strand_id
1 'polypeptide(L)'
;MNQAFICDAVRTPFGRFGGTLATMRADDLAALPLKALLERNPGLDPSRIDDVILGCANQAGEDNRNVARMALLLAGLPESVPGSTINRLCGSSLDAIGVAARAIKSGETQLMIAGGVESMSRAPFVMGKAESAFSRNMQMEDTTIGWRFINPQMKALYGVHSMPETAENVADEFAISRADQDAFALRSQLRAAAAQEAGRFADELIAVQVSQRKGEPLRFSRDEHPRSTSLEALAKLRGVVRADGSVTAGNASGVNDGACALLLASETALAANDLQPLARVVGVATAGVAPRIMGFGPAPAVRKVLAQTGLTLAQMDVIELNEAFAAQALAVTRDLGLPDDAAHVNPNGGAIALGHPLGASGGRLAMTAAYQLKRTGGRYALCTMCIGVGQGIALIIERV
;
A
#
# COMPACT_ATOMS: atom_id res chain seq x y z
N MET A 1 -24.33 -3.12 -16.16
CA MET A 1 -23.49 -3.48 -15.01
C MET A 1 -23.48 -2.29 -14.06
N ASN A 2 -23.65 -2.54 -12.77
CA ASN A 2 -23.54 -1.51 -11.76
C ASN A 2 -22.12 -0.91 -11.79
N GLN A 3 -22.00 0.35 -11.38
CA GLN A 3 -20.70 0.98 -11.20
C GLN A 3 -20.29 0.93 -9.71
N ALA A 4 -19.01 0.97 -9.46
CA ALA A 4 -18.47 1.03 -8.11
C ALA A 4 -17.70 2.36 -7.93
N PHE A 5 -18.05 3.11 -6.91
CA PHE A 5 -17.50 4.43 -6.64
C PHE A 5 -16.76 4.44 -5.31
N ILE A 6 -15.62 5.09 -5.28
CA ILE A 6 -14.94 5.51 -4.05
C ILE A 6 -15.58 6.83 -3.63
N CYS A 7 -16.16 6.88 -2.43
CA CYS A 7 -16.90 8.05 -1.92
C CYS A 7 -16.07 8.86 -0.93
N ASP A 8 -15.36 8.19 -0.05
CA ASP A 8 -14.46 8.80 0.93
C ASP A 8 -13.27 7.88 1.18
N ALA A 9 -12.15 8.45 1.58
CA ALA A 9 -10.94 7.68 1.80
C ALA A 9 -10.04 8.37 2.83
N VAL A 10 -9.56 7.61 3.81
CA VAL A 10 -8.69 8.13 4.88
C VAL A 10 -7.60 7.14 5.24
N ARG A 11 -6.52 7.68 5.78
CA ARG A 11 -5.41 6.90 6.33
C ARG A 11 -4.83 7.54 7.58
N THR A 12 -4.17 6.74 8.38
CA THR A 12 -3.25 7.26 9.39
C THR A 12 -2.04 7.90 8.71
N PRO A 13 -1.31 8.81 9.35
CA PRO A 13 0.06 9.06 8.95
C PRO A 13 0.86 7.76 9.02
N PHE A 14 1.86 7.61 8.15
CA PHE A 14 2.73 6.44 8.18
C PHE A 14 3.87 6.65 9.18
N GLY A 15 3.94 5.73 10.15
CA GLY A 15 5.01 5.65 11.12
C GLY A 15 6.25 4.98 10.52
N ARG A 16 7.44 5.40 10.93
CA ARG A 16 8.66 4.65 10.65
C ARG A 16 8.78 3.45 11.59
N PHE A 17 9.57 2.47 11.22
CA PHE A 17 9.90 1.33 12.10
C PHE A 17 10.44 1.81 13.46
N GLY A 18 9.84 1.31 14.53
CA GLY A 18 10.18 1.73 15.90
C GLY A 18 9.84 3.19 16.21
N GLY A 19 9.04 3.86 15.36
CA GLY A 19 8.65 5.26 15.51
C GLY A 19 7.36 5.47 16.29
N THR A 20 6.66 6.54 15.97
CA THR A 20 5.49 7.02 16.76
C THR A 20 4.38 5.98 16.88
N LEU A 21 4.12 5.19 15.84
CA LEU A 21 3.06 4.16 15.87
C LEU A 21 3.49 2.82 16.45
N ALA A 22 4.78 2.63 16.78
CA ALA A 22 5.32 1.33 17.20
C ALA A 22 4.69 0.75 18.48
N THR A 23 4.07 1.57 19.32
CA THR A 23 3.38 1.12 20.54
C THR A 23 1.91 0.79 20.34
N MET A 24 1.36 1.10 19.15
CA MET A 24 -0.05 0.87 18.83
C MET A 24 -0.25 -0.53 18.25
N ARG A 25 -1.21 -1.27 18.76
CA ARG A 25 -1.59 -2.60 18.27
C ARG A 25 -2.10 -2.50 16.82
N ALA A 26 -1.85 -3.52 16.01
CA ALA A 26 -2.27 -3.53 14.61
C ALA A 26 -3.81 -3.48 14.45
N ASP A 27 -4.55 -4.18 15.30
CA ASP A 27 -6.01 -4.19 15.31
C ASP A 27 -6.60 -2.84 15.72
N ASP A 28 -6.04 -2.17 16.74
CA ASP A 28 -6.41 -0.81 17.14
C ASP A 28 -6.08 0.21 16.03
N LEU A 29 -4.90 0.09 15.40
CA LEU A 29 -4.48 0.95 14.31
C LEU A 29 -5.43 0.85 13.10
N ALA A 30 -5.87 -0.37 12.77
CA ALA A 30 -6.83 -0.64 11.70
C ALA A 30 -8.22 -0.07 11.99
N ALA A 31 -8.63 0.02 13.24
CA ALA A 31 -9.93 0.56 13.64
C ALA A 31 -10.03 2.09 13.43
N LEU A 32 -8.92 2.83 13.49
CA LEU A 32 -8.91 4.29 13.39
C LEU A 32 -9.47 4.82 12.07
N PRO A 33 -9.02 4.38 10.89
CA PRO A 33 -9.57 4.86 9.62
C PRO A 33 -11.03 4.42 9.41
N LEU A 34 -11.46 3.27 9.95
CA LEU A 34 -12.85 2.84 9.90
C LEU A 34 -13.74 3.80 10.70
N LYS A 35 -13.35 4.11 11.93
CA LYS A 35 -14.05 5.08 12.78
C LYS A 35 -14.12 6.46 12.13
N ALA A 36 -13.01 6.93 11.57
CA ALA A 36 -12.96 8.22 10.90
C ALA A 36 -13.88 8.29 9.66
N LEU A 37 -14.04 7.22 8.90
CA LEU A 37 -15.01 7.19 7.80
C LEU A 37 -16.45 7.36 8.29
N LEU A 38 -16.82 6.72 9.41
CA LEU A 38 -18.15 6.89 10.00
C LEU A 38 -18.37 8.33 10.51
N GLU A 39 -17.38 8.90 11.18
CA GLU A 39 -17.42 10.27 11.68
C GLU A 39 -17.54 11.32 10.55
N ARG A 40 -16.88 11.07 9.41
CA ARG A 40 -16.93 11.95 8.23
C ARG A 40 -18.21 11.81 7.42
N ASN A 41 -18.93 10.71 7.56
CA ASN A 41 -20.16 10.40 6.85
C ASN A 41 -21.33 10.17 7.84
N PRO A 42 -21.75 11.19 8.61
CA PRO A 42 -22.72 11.03 9.69
C PRO A 42 -24.14 10.65 9.22
N GLY A 43 -24.44 10.81 7.93
CA GLY A 43 -25.68 10.35 7.31
C GLY A 43 -25.69 8.88 6.92
N LEU A 44 -24.53 8.20 7.00
CA LEU A 44 -24.40 6.80 6.68
C LEU A 44 -24.97 5.93 7.82
N ASP A 45 -25.88 5.03 7.53
CA ASP A 45 -26.27 3.96 8.44
C ASP A 45 -25.22 2.82 8.40
N PRO A 46 -24.41 2.64 9.44
CA PRO A 46 -23.36 1.62 9.43
C PRO A 46 -23.90 0.19 9.30
N SER A 47 -25.17 -0.07 9.65
CA SER A 47 -25.79 -1.40 9.53
C SER A 47 -26.02 -1.81 8.07
N ARG A 48 -25.94 -0.87 7.14
CA ARG A 48 -26.10 -1.08 5.69
C ARG A 48 -24.78 -1.42 4.98
N ILE A 49 -23.67 -1.42 5.71
CA ILE A 49 -22.39 -1.86 5.17
C ILE A 49 -22.42 -3.37 4.99
N ASP A 50 -22.31 -3.82 3.73
CA ASP A 50 -22.42 -5.25 3.39
C ASP A 50 -21.19 -6.06 3.82
N ASP A 51 -19.99 -5.49 3.73
CA ASP A 51 -18.73 -6.13 4.18
C ASP A 51 -17.60 -5.10 4.35
N VAL A 52 -16.63 -5.47 5.20
CA VAL A 52 -15.37 -4.74 5.40
C VAL A 52 -14.20 -5.63 4.99
N ILE A 53 -13.46 -5.25 3.95
CA ILE A 53 -12.31 -6.02 3.46
C ILE A 53 -11.02 -5.25 3.75
N LEU A 54 -10.17 -5.78 4.63
CA LEU A 54 -8.86 -5.20 4.89
C LEU A 54 -7.73 -6.10 4.40
N GLY A 55 -6.78 -5.47 3.72
CA GLY A 55 -5.50 -6.10 3.39
C GLY A 55 -4.56 -6.12 4.59
N CYS A 56 -3.90 -7.26 4.82
CA CYS A 56 -2.84 -7.41 5.81
C CYS A 56 -1.89 -8.52 5.38
N ALA A 57 -0.59 -8.24 5.34
CA ALA A 57 0.40 -9.19 4.85
C ALA A 57 0.93 -10.12 5.96
N ASN A 58 1.14 -9.62 7.16
CA ASN A 58 1.77 -10.39 8.24
C ASN A 58 0.84 -11.46 8.81
N GLN A 59 -0.22 -11.09 9.48
CA GLN A 59 -1.21 -11.94 10.14
C GLN A 59 -0.63 -12.94 11.19
N ALA A 60 0.57 -12.72 11.67
CA ALA A 60 1.25 -13.59 12.63
C ALA A 60 1.12 -13.12 14.08
N GLY A 61 0.83 -11.84 14.29
CA GLY A 61 0.77 -11.18 15.59
C GLY A 61 -0.64 -10.75 15.99
N GLU A 62 -0.77 -9.51 16.38
CA GLU A 62 -2.03 -8.87 16.80
C GLU A 62 -3.02 -8.68 15.65
N ASP A 63 -2.54 -8.86 14.44
CA ASP A 63 -3.26 -8.86 13.16
C ASP A 63 -3.81 -10.25 12.76
N ASN A 64 -3.69 -11.25 13.64
CA ASN A 64 -4.25 -12.58 13.42
C ASN A 64 -5.79 -12.60 13.57
N ARG A 65 -6.42 -13.74 13.30
CA ARG A 65 -7.85 -13.98 13.47
C ARG A 65 -8.75 -13.01 12.72
N ASN A 66 -8.41 -12.66 11.49
CA ASN A 66 -9.22 -11.75 10.68
C ASN A 66 -9.24 -10.32 11.27
N VAL A 67 -8.13 -9.61 11.08
CA VAL A 67 -7.96 -8.24 11.59
C VAL A 67 -9.06 -7.28 11.10
N ALA A 68 -9.64 -7.51 9.92
CA ALA A 68 -10.75 -6.69 9.41
C ALA A 68 -11.97 -6.79 10.34
N ARG A 69 -12.36 -8.02 10.73
CA ARG A 69 -13.49 -8.23 11.64
C ARG A 69 -13.20 -7.67 13.03
N MET A 70 -11.98 -7.84 13.54
CA MET A 70 -11.60 -7.26 14.83
C MET A 70 -11.63 -5.73 14.79
N ALA A 71 -11.05 -5.14 13.76
CA ALA A 71 -10.97 -3.69 13.60
C ALA A 71 -12.35 -3.02 13.47
N LEU A 72 -13.28 -3.61 12.71
CA LEU A 72 -14.61 -3.03 12.55
C LEU A 72 -15.40 -3.03 13.87
N LEU A 73 -15.27 -4.09 14.69
CA LEU A 73 -15.88 -4.15 16.01
C LEU A 73 -15.26 -3.12 16.97
N LEU A 74 -13.93 -2.97 16.96
CA LEU A 74 -13.21 -1.95 17.73
C LEU A 74 -13.56 -0.52 17.28
N ALA A 75 -13.87 -0.33 16.00
CA ALA A 75 -14.33 0.93 15.45
C ALA A 75 -15.79 1.28 15.81
N GLY A 76 -16.54 0.32 16.39
CA GLY A 76 -17.93 0.50 16.80
C GLY A 76 -18.96 0.25 15.69
N LEU A 77 -18.59 -0.44 14.59
CA LEU A 77 -19.56 -0.92 13.62
C LEU A 77 -20.48 -1.98 14.25
N PRO A 78 -21.73 -2.11 13.77
CA PRO A 78 -22.66 -3.13 14.25
C PRO A 78 -22.10 -4.56 14.08
N GLU A 79 -22.43 -5.44 15.02
CA GLU A 79 -22.04 -6.86 14.97
C GLU A 79 -22.60 -7.59 13.74
N SER A 80 -23.64 -7.06 13.11
CA SER A 80 -24.20 -7.58 11.87
C SER A 80 -23.30 -7.38 10.65
N VAL A 81 -22.36 -6.43 10.68
CA VAL A 81 -21.44 -6.16 9.56
C VAL A 81 -20.33 -7.19 9.55
N PRO A 82 -20.21 -8.02 8.52
CA PRO A 82 -19.11 -8.99 8.42
C PRO A 82 -17.78 -8.31 8.07
N GLY A 83 -16.71 -9.07 8.11
CA GLY A 83 -15.40 -8.58 7.70
C GLY A 83 -14.50 -9.71 7.26
N SER A 84 -13.62 -9.45 6.29
CA SER A 84 -12.63 -10.40 5.80
C SER A 84 -11.25 -9.77 5.64
N THR A 85 -10.22 -10.57 5.92
CA THR A 85 -8.83 -10.16 5.72
C THR A 85 -8.26 -10.86 4.51
N ILE A 86 -7.67 -10.10 3.58
CA ILE A 86 -7.04 -10.65 2.39
C ILE A 86 -5.54 -10.39 2.40
N ASN A 87 -4.79 -11.30 1.80
CA ASN A 87 -3.34 -11.20 1.70
C ASN A 87 -2.91 -11.36 0.23
N ARG A 88 -2.48 -10.26 -0.36
CA ARG A 88 -1.70 -10.20 -1.59
C ARG A 88 -0.39 -9.44 -1.31
N LEU A 89 0.23 -9.71 -0.15
CA LEU A 89 1.44 -9.03 0.32
C LEU A 89 1.32 -7.50 0.16
N CYS A 90 2.29 -6.85 -0.50
CA CYS A 90 2.29 -5.40 -0.70
C CYS A 90 1.00 -4.86 -1.36
N GLY A 91 0.36 -5.64 -2.23
CA GLY A 91 -0.84 -5.26 -2.98
C GLY A 91 -2.17 -5.48 -2.26
N SER A 92 -2.16 -5.87 -0.98
CA SER A 92 -3.36 -6.35 -0.28
C SER A 92 -4.50 -5.34 -0.26
N SER A 93 -4.29 -4.08 0.12
CA SER A 93 -5.38 -3.08 0.12
C SER A 93 -5.83 -2.65 -1.28
N LEU A 94 -4.94 -2.67 -2.28
CA LEU A 94 -5.36 -2.40 -3.66
C LEU A 94 -6.22 -3.55 -4.20
N ASP A 95 -5.93 -4.79 -3.81
CA ASP A 95 -6.77 -5.94 -4.12
C ASP A 95 -8.09 -5.90 -3.34
N ALA A 96 -8.09 -5.46 -2.08
CA ALA A 96 -9.31 -5.26 -1.30
C ALA A 96 -10.28 -4.30 -2.01
N ILE A 97 -9.78 -3.18 -2.53
CA ILE A 97 -10.57 -2.24 -3.35
C ILE A 97 -11.08 -2.94 -4.61
N GLY A 98 -10.24 -3.74 -5.26
CA GLY A 98 -10.62 -4.52 -6.44
C GLY A 98 -11.70 -5.57 -6.17
N VAL A 99 -11.63 -6.26 -5.03
CA VAL A 99 -12.66 -7.24 -4.60
C VAL A 99 -13.97 -6.54 -4.32
N ALA A 100 -13.97 -5.48 -3.50
CA ALA A 100 -15.15 -4.69 -3.19
C ALA A 100 -15.81 -4.11 -4.46
N ALA A 101 -15.02 -3.55 -5.37
CA ALA A 101 -15.54 -3.01 -6.63
C ALA A 101 -16.17 -4.11 -7.52
N ARG A 102 -15.61 -5.32 -7.55
CA ARG A 102 -16.20 -6.45 -8.28
C ARG A 102 -17.52 -6.92 -7.67
N ALA A 103 -17.59 -7.02 -6.34
CA ALA A 103 -18.82 -7.39 -5.64
C ALA A 103 -19.96 -6.37 -5.87
N ILE A 104 -19.65 -5.08 -5.86
CA ILE A 104 -20.60 -4.02 -6.20
C ILE A 104 -21.03 -4.11 -7.67
N LYS A 105 -20.09 -4.28 -8.60
CA LYS A 105 -20.38 -4.37 -10.04
C LYS A 105 -21.17 -5.61 -10.41
N SER A 106 -21.01 -6.73 -9.70
CA SER A 106 -21.82 -7.95 -9.86
C SER A 106 -23.26 -7.79 -9.32
N GLY A 107 -23.47 -6.82 -8.43
CA GLY A 107 -24.77 -6.59 -7.77
C GLY A 107 -24.95 -7.39 -6.47
N GLU A 108 -23.92 -8.10 -6.02
CA GLU A 108 -23.95 -8.87 -4.76
C GLU A 108 -23.98 -7.96 -3.53
N THR A 109 -23.34 -6.79 -3.61
CA THR A 109 -23.24 -5.80 -2.54
C THR A 109 -23.55 -4.39 -3.07
N GLN A 110 -23.86 -3.46 -2.16
CA GLN A 110 -24.17 -2.08 -2.51
C GLN A 110 -23.22 -1.09 -1.84
N LEU A 111 -22.74 -1.41 -0.62
CA LEU A 111 -21.97 -0.52 0.22
C LEU A 111 -20.88 -1.30 0.96
N MET A 112 -19.64 -0.97 0.75
CA MET A 112 -18.51 -1.70 1.30
C MET A 112 -17.43 -0.76 1.83
N ILE A 113 -16.64 -1.23 2.79
CA ILE A 113 -15.38 -0.59 3.15
C ILE A 113 -14.23 -1.50 2.72
N ALA A 114 -13.26 -0.94 2.01
CA ALA A 114 -12.02 -1.62 1.63
C ALA A 114 -10.82 -0.81 2.13
N GLY A 115 -9.78 -1.49 2.57
CA GLY A 115 -8.59 -0.81 3.07
C GLY A 115 -7.50 -1.78 3.46
N GLY A 116 -6.71 -1.43 4.48
CA GLY A 116 -5.70 -2.34 4.99
C GLY A 116 -4.85 -1.75 6.09
N VAL A 117 -4.09 -2.60 6.72
CA VAL A 117 -3.21 -2.28 7.84
C VAL A 117 -1.91 -3.08 7.75
N GLU A 118 -0.85 -2.46 8.19
CA GLU A 118 0.39 -3.16 8.54
C GLU A 118 1.03 -2.48 9.73
N SER A 119 1.39 -3.25 10.75
CA SER A 119 2.30 -2.82 11.81
C SER A 119 3.56 -3.65 11.74
N MET A 120 4.55 -3.16 11.00
CA MET A 120 5.81 -3.88 10.82
C MET A 120 6.70 -3.75 12.06
N SER A 121 6.51 -2.70 12.87
CA SER A 121 7.21 -2.54 14.17
C SER A 121 6.79 -3.59 15.20
N ARG A 122 5.55 -4.10 15.11
CA ARG A 122 4.99 -5.08 16.05
C ARG A 122 4.92 -6.49 15.47
N ALA A 123 5.49 -6.70 14.29
CA ALA A 123 5.60 -8.02 13.70
C ALA A 123 6.33 -8.96 14.67
N PRO A 124 5.72 -10.09 15.08
CA PRO A 124 6.29 -10.92 16.14
C PRO A 124 7.43 -11.79 15.64
N PHE A 125 8.24 -12.29 16.57
CA PHE A 125 9.03 -13.48 16.34
C PHE A 125 8.12 -14.71 16.35
N VAL A 126 8.40 -15.65 15.46
CA VAL A 126 7.67 -16.92 15.37
C VAL A 126 8.62 -18.10 15.44
N MET A 127 8.12 -19.19 15.95
CA MET A 127 8.89 -20.44 16.12
C MET A 127 8.04 -21.62 15.64
N GLY A 128 8.59 -22.45 14.77
CA GLY A 128 7.97 -23.71 14.36
C GLY A 128 7.87 -24.72 15.51
N LYS A 129 6.94 -25.65 15.40
CA LYS A 129 6.92 -26.81 16.29
C LYS A 129 8.09 -27.74 15.99
N ALA A 130 8.61 -28.39 17.03
CA ALA A 130 9.63 -29.41 16.86
C ALA A 130 9.08 -30.58 16.02
N GLU A 131 9.88 -31.05 15.06
CA GLU A 131 9.53 -32.21 14.20
C GLU A 131 9.75 -33.55 14.90
N SER A 132 10.54 -33.57 15.98
CA SER A 132 10.84 -34.78 16.75
C SER A 132 10.72 -34.53 18.25
N ALA A 133 10.42 -35.59 18.98
CA ALA A 133 10.44 -35.55 20.45
C ALA A 133 11.85 -35.20 20.95
N PHE A 134 11.91 -34.42 22.04
CA PHE A 134 13.15 -33.99 22.67
C PHE A 134 14.11 -33.23 21.75
N SER A 135 13.59 -32.58 20.69
CA SER A 135 14.39 -31.73 19.80
C SER A 135 15.18 -30.68 20.60
N ARG A 136 16.44 -30.50 20.22
CA ARG A 136 17.32 -29.46 20.79
C ARG A 136 17.53 -28.30 19.80
N ASN A 137 16.90 -28.39 18.60
CA ASN A 137 17.00 -27.39 17.56
C ASN A 137 15.72 -26.55 17.57
N MET A 138 15.83 -25.30 17.98
CA MET A 138 14.75 -24.31 17.85
C MET A 138 15.26 -23.17 17.00
N GLN A 139 14.45 -22.80 15.98
CA GLN A 139 14.71 -21.61 15.17
C GLN A 139 13.60 -20.61 15.43
N MET A 140 13.98 -19.38 15.69
CA MET A 140 13.06 -18.25 15.85
C MET A 140 13.29 -17.31 14.67
N GLU A 141 12.23 -16.92 14.01
CA GLU A 141 12.26 -16.10 12.81
C GLU A 141 11.53 -14.78 13.04
N ASP A 142 12.11 -13.67 12.58
CA ASP A 142 11.51 -12.35 12.59
C ASP A 142 10.51 -12.24 11.42
N THR A 143 9.27 -11.84 11.71
CA THR A 143 8.23 -11.71 10.71
C THR A 143 8.06 -10.30 10.17
N THR A 144 8.92 -9.37 10.54
CA THR A 144 8.88 -7.95 10.10
C THR A 144 8.87 -7.84 8.58
N ILE A 145 9.80 -8.53 7.92
CA ILE A 145 9.94 -8.57 6.45
C ILE A 145 10.72 -9.82 6.04
N GLY A 146 10.42 -10.37 4.89
CA GLY A 146 11.18 -11.48 4.34
C GLY A 146 10.57 -12.84 4.58
N TRP A 147 11.38 -13.86 4.31
CA TRP A 147 10.98 -15.25 4.32
C TRP A 147 11.04 -15.84 5.74
N ARG A 148 10.06 -16.69 6.04
CA ARG A 148 9.99 -17.51 7.25
C ARG A 148 9.40 -18.87 6.89
N PHE A 149 9.76 -19.93 7.61
CA PHE A 149 9.29 -21.30 7.35
C PHE A 149 9.47 -21.71 5.87
N ILE A 150 10.67 -21.49 5.34
CA ILE A 150 10.97 -21.64 3.91
C ILE A 150 10.68 -23.07 3.44
N ASN A 151 9.79 -23.22 2.46
CA ASN A 151 9.56 -24.48 1.76
C ASN A 151 10.80 -24.83 0.93
N PRO A 152 11.44 -26.03 1.15
CA PRO A 152 12.65 -26.41 0.43
C PRO A 152 12.45 -26.51 -1.08
N GLN A 153 11.30 -26.97 -1.55
CA GLN A 153 10.98 -27.06 -2.97
C GLN A 153 10.82 -25.66 -3.60
N MET A 154 10.18 -24.73 -2.90
CA MET A 154 10.07 -23.34 -3.34
C MET A 154 11.45 -22.70 -3.48
N LYS A 155 12.33 -22.94 -2.49
CA LYS A 155 13.73 -22.47 -2.54
C LYS A 155 14.50 -23.05 -3.73
N ALA A 156 14.33 -24.33 -4.00
CA ALA A 156 15.03 -25.02 -5.10
C ALA A 156 14.55 -24.55 -6.48
N LEU A 157 13.24 -24.31 -6.65
CA LEU A 157 12.66 -23.96 -7.96
C LEU A 157 12.75 -22.47 -8.29
N TYR A 158 12.57 -21.59 -7.32
CA TYR A 158 12.40 -20.15 -7.55
C TYR A 158 13.34 -19.25 -6.74
N GLY A 159 14.08 -19.83 -5.81
CA GLY A 159 14.87 -19.06 -4.85
C GLY A 159 14.02 -18.41 -3.78
N VAL A 160 14.70 -17.81 -2.80
CA VAL A 160 14.09 -17.07 -1.67
C VAL A 160 14.85 -15.77 -1.45
N HIS A 161 15.07 -15.02 -2.51
CA HIS A 161 15.75 -13.73 -2.44
C HIS A 161 15.01 -12.78 -1.49
N SER A 162 15.76 -12.06 -0.68
CA SER A 162 15.23 -10.95 0.10
C SER A 162 14.73 -9.83 -0.83
N MET A 163 13.92 -8.93 -0.32
CA MET A 163 13.38 -7.84 -1.14
C MET A 163 14.48 -6.96 -1.76
N PRO A 164 15.54 -6.56 -1.04
CA PRO A 164 16.66 -5.84 -1.66
C PRO A 164 17.39 -6.66 -2.73
N GLU A 165 17.57 -7.98 -2.55
CA GLU A 165 18.17 -8.84 -3.58
C GLU A 165 17.32 -8.88 -4.87
N THR A 166 15.98 -8.91 -4.74
CA THR A 166 15.11 -8.82 -5.93
C THR A 166 15.24 -7.48 -6.64
N ALA A 167 15.48 -6.40 -5.90
CA ALA A 167 15.70 -5.07 -6.47
C ALA A 167 17.05 -4.97 -7.20
N GLU A 168 18.11 -5.58 -6.65
CA GLU A 168 19.42 -5.70 -7.37
C GLU A 168 19.25 -6.53 -8.64
N ASN A 169 18.51 -7.64 -8.59
CA ASN A 169 18.23 -8.44 -9.79
C ASN A 169 17.53 -7.61 -10.88
N VAL A 170 16.58 -6.74 -10.49
CA VAL A 170 15.93 -5.81 -11.43
C VAL A 170 16.91 -4.78 -11.94
N ALA A 171 17.75 -4.20 -11.08
CA ALA A 171 18.75 -3.23 -11.49
C ALA A 171 19.74 -3.82 -12.51
N ASP A 172 20.22 -5.03 -12.26
CA ASP A 172 21.14 -5.75 -13.17
C ASP A 172 20.45 -6.10 -14.50
N GLU A 173 19.25 -6.70 -14.47
CA GLU A 173 18.54 -7.17 -15.66
C GLU A 173 18.07 -6.03 -16.58
N PHE A 174 17.65 -4.92 -16.01
CA PHE A 174 17.16 -3.74 -16.75
C PHE A 174 18.19 -2.61 -16.86
N ALA A 175 19.44 -2.86 -16.49
CA ALA A 175 20.55 -1.90 -16.56
C ALA A 175 20.23 -0.54 -15.89
N ILE A 176 19.64 -0.58 -14.69
CA ILE A 176 19.32 0.63 -13.91
C ILE A 176 20.52 1.05 -13.08
N SER A 177 21.12 2.19 -13.41
CA SER A 177 22.31 2.66 -12.72
C SER A 177 22.02 3.12 -11.28
N ARG A 178 23.03 3.10 -10.43
CA ARG A 178 22.98 3.68 -9.08
C ARG A 178 22.63 5.18 -9.12
N ALA A 179 23.18 5.90 -10.05
CA ALA A 179 22.93 7.36 -10.20
C ALA A 179 21.47 7.64 -10.54
N ASP A 180 20.86 6.87 -11.43
CA ASP A 180 19.44 7.00 -11.77
C ASP A 180 18.56 6.70 -10.54
N GLN A 181 18.90 5.65 -9.77
CA GLN A 181 18.16 5.29 -8.56
C GLN A 181 18.23 6.39 -7.50
N ASP A 182 19.38 6.97 -7.27
CA ASP A 182 19.56 8.06 -6.31
C ASP A 182 18.84 9.34 -6.77
N ALA A 183 18.86 9.66 -8.07
CA ALA A 183 18.12 10.78 -8.64
C ALA A 183 16.58 10.59 -8.49
N PHE A 184 16.09 9.38 -8.73
CA PHE A 184 14.69 9.03 -8.51
C PHE A 184 14.30 9.18 -7.04
N ALA A 185 15.12 8.67 -6.12
CA ALA A 185 14.88 8.76 -4.68
C ALA A 185 14.86 10.21 -4.17
N LEU A 186 15.81 11.04 -4.63
CA LEU A 186 15.83 12.46 -4.29
C LEU A 186 14.54 13.15 -4.77
N ARG A 187 14.11 12.88 -6.00
CA ARG A 187 12.88 13.45 -6.55
C ARG A 187 11.65 13.05 -5.72
N SER A 188 11.55 11.79 -5.28
CA SER A 188 10.48 11.32 -4.39
C SER A 188 10.45 12.13 -3.08
N GLN A 189 11.59 12.33 -2.44
CA GLN A 189 11.71 13.12 -1.21
C GLN A 189 11.30 14.58 -1.42
N LEU A 190 11.77 15.21 -2.49
CA LEU A 190 11.45 16.61 -2.79
C LEU A 190 9.95 16.81 -3.07
N ARG A 191 9.34 15.89 -3.84
CA ARG A 191 7.90 15.92 -4.13
C ARG A 191 7.07 15.70 -2.86
N ALA A 192 7.45 14.76 -2.00
CA ALA A 192 6.77 14.52 -0.74
C ALA A 192 6.86 15.71 0.21
N ALA A 193 8.04 16.33 0.33
CA ALA A 193 8.22 17.53 1.14
C ALA A 193 7.35 18.69 0.65
N ALA A 194 7.36 18.97 -0.66
CA ALA A 194 6.51 20.01 -1.26
C ALA A 194 5.01 19.71 -1.08
N ALA A 195 4.59 18.44 -1.22
CA ALA A 195 3.20 18.04 -1.01
C ALA A 195 2.76 18.20 0.45
N GLN A 196 3.61 17.84 1.41
CA GLN A 196 3.35 18.04 2.84
C GLN A 196 3.26 19.53 3.20
N GLU A 197 4.13 20.35 2.66
CA GLU A 197 4.16 21.80 2.89
C GLU A 197 2.93 22.50 2.31
N ALA A 198 2.50 22.06 1.13
CA ALA A 198 1.29 22.53 0.47
C ALA A 198 -0.02 21.94 1.04
N GLY A 199 0.04 21.11 2.10
CA GLY A 199 -1.14 20.48 2.71
C GLY A 199 -1.88 19.49 1.82
N ARG A 200 -1.23 18.92 0.79
CA ARG A 200 -1.89 18.07 -0.21
C ARG A 200 -2.43 16.75 0.35
N PHE A 201 -1.97 16.33 1.52
CA PHE A 201 -2.44 15.11 2.20
C PHE A 201 -3.53 15.39 3.25
N ALA A 202 -3.99 16.65 3.42
CA ALA A 202 -4.93 17.01 4.47
C ALA A 202 -6.28 16.28 4.33
N ASP A 203 -6.75 16.02 3.11
CA ASP A 203 -8.01 15.35 2.86
C ASP A 203 -7.97 13.85 3.22
N GLU A 204 -6.79 13.24 3.15
CA GLU A 204 -6.60 11.79 3.38
C GLU A 204 -6.09 11.44 4.78
N LEU A 205 -5.42 12.37 5.48
CA LEU A 205 -4.80 12.12 6.79
C LEU A 205 -5.78 12.33 7.94
N ILE A 206 -5.83 11.36 8.84
CA ILE A 206 -6.45 11.49 10.15
C ILE A 206 -5.39 11.67 11.22
N ALA A 207 -5.69 12.47 12.26
CA ALA A 207 -4.78 12.58 13.39
C ALA A 207 -4.96 11.40 14.35
N VAL A 208 -3.85 10.77 14.72
CA VAL A 208 -3.82 9.64 15.65
C VAL A 208 -3.37 10.13 17.03
N GLN A 209 -4.12 9.77 18.06
CA GLN A 209 -3.74 10.01 19.45
C GLN A 209 -2.93 8.82 19.96
N VAL A 210 -1.63 9.01 20.16
CA VAL A 210 -0.72 7.97 20.62
C VAL A 210 -0.46 8.13 22.10
N SER A 211 -0.90 7.15 22.90
CA SER A 211 -0.68 7.16 24.35
C SER A 211 0.80 7.19 24.67
N GLN A 212 1.18 8.05 25.60
CA GLN A 212 2.56 8.16 26.08
C GLN A 212 2.69 7.52 27.46
N ARG A 213 3.87 7.02 27.78
CA ARG A 213 4.15 6.46 29.10
C ARG A 213 3.94 7.48 30.25
N LYS A 214 4.14 8.76 29.97
CA LYS A 214 3.89 9.89 30.88
C LYS A 214 3.42 11.09 30.06
N GLY A 215 2.50 11.88 30.60
CA GLY A 215 1.98 13.09 29.98
C GLY A 215 0.76 12.86 29.09
N GLU A 216 0.39 13.90 28.35
CA GLU A 216 -0.74 13.89 27.42
C GLU A 216 -0.43 13.01 26.18
N PRO A 217 -1.45 12.43 25.54
CA PRO A 217 -1.27 11.71 24.29
C PRO A 217 -0.62 12.59 23.22
N LEU A 218 0.32 12.01 22.47
CA LEU A 218 0.92 12.69 21.32
C LEU A 218 -0.06 12.68 20.15
N ARG A 219 -0.35 13.88 19.62
CA ARG A 219 -1.13 14.01 18.38
C ARG A 219 -0.23 13.78 17.17
N PHE A 220 -0.31 12.61 16.53
CA PHE A 220 0.43 12.24 15.35
C PHE A 220 -0.42 12.50 14.10
N SER A 221 -0.06 13.47 13.25
CA SER A 221 -0.87 13.95 12.13
C SER A 221 -0.08 14.17 10.83
N ARG A 222 1.17 13.73 10.77
CA ARG A 222 2.05 13.87 9.61
C ARG A 222 2.89 12.62 9.43
N ASP A 223 3.10 12.21 8.17
CA ASP A 223 4.01 11.10 7.87
C ASP A 223 5.41 11.43 8.38
N GLU A 224 6.03 10.52 9.14
CA GLU A 224 7.34 10.76 9.78
C GLU A 224 8.51 10.14 9.02
N HIS A 225 8.25 9.42 7.93
CA HIS A 225 9.30 8.78 7.14
C HIS A 225 10.07 9.74 6.22
N PRO A 226 9.45 10.83 5.64
CA PRO A 226 10.15 11.78 4.79
C PRO A 226 11.37 12.39 5.46
N ARG A 227 12.45 12.55 4.67
CA ARG A 227 13.74 13.05 5.18
C ARG A 227 14.39 14.00 4.16
N SER A 228 15.07 15.02 4.66
CA SER A 228 15.90 15.86 3.83
C SER A 228 17.16 15.11 3.40
N THR A 229 17.48 15.14 2.10
CA THR A 229 18.66 14.49 1.53
C THR A 229 19.17 15.24 0.31
N SER A 230 20.32 14.83 -0.24
CA SER A 230 20.89 15.33 -1.50
C SER A 230 21.55 14.19 -2.28
N LEU A 231 21.88 14.42 -3.56
CA LEU A 231 22.58 13.41 -4.36
C LEU A 231 23.92 13.02 -3.73
N GLU A 232 24.65 13.98 -3.15
CA GLU A 232 25.93 13.74 -2.49
C GLU A 232 25.77 12.90 -1.21
N ALA A 233 24.65 13.06 -0.49
CA ALA A 233 24.33 12.26 0.69
C ALA A 233 23.93 10.84 0.29
N LEU A 234 23.10 10.69 -0.74
CA LEU A 234 22.68 9.39 -1.26
C LEU A 234 23.85 8.59 -1.83
N ALA A 235 24.74 9.24 -2.60
CA ALA A 235 25.92 8.59 -3.19
C ALA A 235 26.87 7.98 -2.17
N LYS A 236 26.90 8.49 -0.92
CA LYS A 236 27.73 7.98 0.17
C LYS A 236 27.16 6.71 0.85
N LEU A 237 25.90 6.37 0.57
CA LEU A 237 25.27 5.21 1.18
C LEU A 237 25.84 3.91 0.57
N ARG A 238 26.06 2.93 1.45
CA ARG A 238 26.54 1.60 1.04
C ARG A 238 25.39 0.77 0.48
N GLY A 239 25.69 -0.12 -0.46
CA GLY A 239 24.75 -1.15 -0.90
C GLY A 239 24.30 -2.02 0.28
N VAL A 240 23.02 -2.36 0.32
CA VAL A 240 22.43 -3.17 1.40
C VAL A 240 22.51 -4.68 1.12
N VAL A 241 22.79 -5.08 -0.12
CA VAL A 241 22.92 -6.49 -0.53
C VAL A 241 24.38 -6.87 -0.69
N ARG A 242 25.12 -6.10 -1.45
CA ARG A 242 26.54 -6.33 -1.79
C ARG A 242 27.30 -5.00 -1.77
N ALA A 243 28.60 -5.04 -1.52
CA ALA A 243 29.41 -3.84 -1.34
C ALA A 243 29.42 -2.90 -2.56
N ASP A 244 29.38 -3.46 -3.75
CA ASP A 244 29.27 -2.79 -5.05
C ASP A 244 27.83 -2.69 -5.59
N GLY A 245 26.83 -3.01 -4.75
CA GLY A 245 25.44 -2.97 -5.09
C GLY A 245 24.90 -1.55 -5.28
N SER A 246 23.81 -1.47 -6.03
CA SER A 246 23.16 -0.21 -6.37
C SER A 246 22.00 0.15 -5.43
N VAL A 247 21.39 -0.86 -4.78
CA VAL A 247 20.27 -0.68 -3.84
C VAL A 247 20.78 -0.28 -2.46
N THR A 248 20.28 0.82 -1.94
CA THR A 248 20.67 1.38 -0.65
C THR A 248 19.45 1.71 0.22
N ALA A 249 19.67 2.00 1.49
CA ALA A 249 18.61 2.53 2.36
C ALA A 249 18.05 3.90 1.91
N GLY A 250 18.73 4.60 1.00
CA GLY A 250 18.32 5.90 0.48
C GLY A 250 17.40 5.80 -0.73
N ASN A 251 17.50 4.72 -1.53
CA ASN A 251 16.74 4.50 -2.76
C ASN A 251 15.77 3.32 -2.68
N ALA A 252 15.47 2.87 -1.46
CA ALA A 252 14.47 1.87 -1.09
C ALA A 252 13.39 2.49 -0.21
N SER A 253 12.17 1.94 -0.25
CA SER A 253 11.13 2.27 0.72
C SER A 253 11.49 1.80 2.12
N GLY A 254 10.85 2.39 3.13
CA GLY A 254 11.05 2.00 4.52
C GLY A 254 10.18 0.82 4.95
N VAL A 255 10.51 0.31 6.13
CA VAL A 255 9.67 -0.57 6.95
C VAL A 255 8.79 0.36 7.80
N ASN A 256 7.47 0.23 7.72
CA ASN A 256 6.55 1.24 8.24
C ASN A 256 5.30 0.64 8.89
N ASP A 257 4.63 1.47 9.67
CA ASP A 257 3.35 1.20 10.30
C ASP A 257 2.28 2.12 9.72
N GLY A 258 1.07 1.62 9.48
CA GLY A 258 -0.03 2.45 8.99
C GLY A 258 -1.28 1.66 8.64
N ALA A 259 -2.39 2.38 8.54
CA ALA A 259 -3.69 1.84 8.15
C ALA A 259 -4.45 2.81 7.26
N CYS A 260 -5.35 2.26 6.44
CA CYS A 260 -6.22 3.03 5.55
C CYS A 260 -7.59 2.37 5.39
N ALA A 261 -8.60 3.18 5.05
CA ALA A 261 -9.93 2.71 4.68
C ALA A 261 -10.55 3.62 3.62
N LEU A 262 -11.29 3.00 2.70
CA LEU A 262 -12.03 3.67 1.62
C LEU A 262 -13.47 3.17 1.65
N LEU A 263 -14.44 4.09 1.54
CA LEU A 263 -15.86 3.79 1.41
C LEU A 263 -16.21 3.62 -0.07
N LEU A 264 -16.75 2.45 -0.43
CA LEU A 264 -17.17 2.14 -1.79
C LEU A 264 -18.69 1.94 -1.84
N ALA A 265 -19.33 2.49 -2.87
CA ALA A 265 -20.78 2.42 -3.04
C ALA A 265 -21.17 2.17 -4.50
N SER A 266 -22.34 1.53 -4.70
CA SER A 266 -23.05 1.52 -5.98
C SER A 266 -23.79 2.83 -6.22
N GLU A 267 -24.34 3.06 -7.43
CA GLU A 267 -25.23 4.20 -7.71
C GLU A 267 -26.42 4.25 -6.74
N THR A 268 -26.99 3.09 -6.45
CA THR A 268 -28.14 2.98 -5.53
C THR A 268 -27.74 3.40 -4.12
N ALA A 269 -26.59 2.95 -3.63
CA ALA A 269 -26.11 3.30 -2.31
C ALA A 269 -25.68 4.76 -2.20
N LEU A 270 -25.12 5.36 -3.28
CA LEU A 270 -24.84 6.81 -3.34
C LEU A 270 -26.11 7.62 -3.05
N ALA A 271 -27.18 7.35 -3.81
CA ALA A 271 -28.45 8.07 -3.67
C ALA A 271 -29.10 7.83 -2.30
N ALA A 272 -29.06 6.60 -1.79
CA ALA A 272 -29.70 6.23 -0.53
C ALA A 272 -29.02 6.78 0.72
N ASN A 273 -27.74 7.18 0.65
CA ASN A 273 -26.95 7.67 1.79
C ASN A 273 -26.40 9.09 1.53
N ASP A 274 -26.84 9.79 0.51
CA ASP A 274 -26.37 11.12 0.10
C ASP A 274 -24.82 11.22 0.01
N LEU A 275 -24.21 10.16 -0.53
CA LEU A 275 -22.76 10.08 -0.68
C LEU A 275 -22.31 10.75 -1.98
N GLN A 276 -21.23 11.53 -1.89
CA GLN A 276 -20.64 12.18 -3.05
C GLN A 276 -19.45 11.35 -3.55
N PRO A 277 -19.44 10.86 -4.79
CA PRO A 277 -18.35 10.06 -5.29
C PRO A 277 -17.11 10.91 -5.59
N LEU A 278 -15.93 10.41 -5.20
CA LEU A 278 -14.64 10.97 -5.56
C LEU A 278 -14.14 10.43 -6.90
N ALA A 279 -14.31 9.13 -7.09
CA ALA A 279 -13.86 8.45 -8.31
C ALA A 279 -14.62 7.15 -8.53
N ARG A 280 -14.75 6.75 -9.79
CA ARG A 280 -15.29 5.46 -10.21
C ARG A 280 -14.15 4.45 -10.41
N VAL A 281 -14.28 3.23 -9.95
CA VAL A 281 -13.34 2.14 -10.24
C VAL A 281 -13.61 1.62 -11.65
N VAL A 282 -12.69 1.90 -12.58
CA VAL A 282 -12.81 1.49 -13.99
C VAL A 282 -12.44 0.02 -14.14
N GLY A 283 -11.27 -0.38 -13.72
CA GLY A 283 -10.78 -1.75 -13.86
C GLY A 283 -9.64 -2.09 -12.90
N VAL A 284 -9.47 -3.39 -12.66
CA VAL A 284 -8.39 -3.96 -11.84
C VAL A 284 -7.83 -5.20 -12.52
N ALA A 285 -6.51 -5.30 -12.60
CA ALA A 285 -5.83 -6.47 -13.12
C ALA A 285 -4.62 -6.86 -12.28
N THR A 286 -4.32 -8.15 -12.28
CA THR A 286 -3.11 -8.70 -11.65
C THR A 286 -2.32 -9.50 -12.69
N ALA A 287 -1.02 -9.59 -12.50
CA ALA A 287 -0.12 -10.38 -13.34
C ALA A 287 0.97 -11.05 -12.49
N GLY A 288 1.49 -12.18 -12.97
CA GLY A 288 2.64 -12.86 -12.39
C GLY A 288 3.91 -12.61 -13.20
N VAL A 289 5.04 -12.61 -12.51
CA VAL A 289 6.40 -12.55 -13.08
C VAL A 289 7.33 -13.50 -12.30
N ALA A 290 8.54 -13.72 -12.78
CA ALA A 290 9.51 -14.50 -12.04
C ALA A 290 9.77 -13.89 -10.64
N PRO A 291 9.72 -14.69 -9.55
CA PRO A 291 9.86 -14.17 -8.17
C PRO A 291 11.13 -13.34 -7.95
N ARG A 292 12.25 -13.70 -8.58
CA ARG A 292 13.54 -13.03 -8.46
C ARG A 292 13.54 -11.57 -8.99
N ILE A 293 12.59 -11.24 -9.88
CA ILE A 293 12.38 -9.89 -10.42
C ILE A 293 10.96 -9.38 -10.12
N MET A 294 10.46 -9.67 -8.93
CA MET A 294 9.09 -9.31 -8.52
C MET A 294 8.79 -7.81 -8.73
N GLY A 295 9.81 -6.95 -8.64
CA GLY A 295 9.69 -5.50 -8.84
C GLY A 295 9.15 -5.11 -10.22
N PHE A 296 9.31 -5.96 -11.23
CA PHE A 296 8.80 -5.73 -12.59
C PHE A 296 7.30 -6.06 -12.76
N GLY A 297 6.66 -6.68 -11.77
CA GLY A 297 5.24 -7.07 -11.79
C GLY A 297 4.25 -6.00 -12.23
N PRO A 298 4.42 -4.70 -11.90
CA PRO A 298 3.54 -3.63 -12.38
C PRO A 298 3.41 -3.54 -13.90
N ALA A 299 4.48 -3.73 -14.66
CA ALA A 299 4.47 -3.56 -16.10
C ALA A 299 3.45 -4.47 -16.82
N PRO A 300 3.44 -5.80 -16.64
CA PRO A 300 2.42 -6.65 -17.23
C PRO A 300 1.02 -6.43 -16.63
N ALA A 301 0.90 -6.06 -15.34
CA ALA A 301 -0.39 -5.75 -14.72
C ALA A 301 -1.03 -4.49 -15.35
N VAL A 302 -0.23 -3.44 -15.60
CA VAL A 302 -0.65 -2.21 -16.28
C VAL A 302 -1.11 -2.50 -17.70
N ARG A 303 -0.31 -3.22 -18.49
CA ARG A 303 -0.72 -3.61 -19.85
C ARG A 303 -2.05 -4.37 -19.86
N LYS A 304 -2.24 -5.26 -18.90
CA LYS A 304 -3.46 -6.05 -18.78
C LYS A 304 -4.67 -5.18 -18.43
N VAL A 305 -4.58 -4.27 -17.47
CA VAL A 305 -5.70 -3.39 -17.10
C VAL A 305 -6.04 -2.41 -18.20
N LEU A 306 -5.06 -1.87 -18.92
CA LEU A 306 -5.28 -1.01 -20.08
C LEU A 306 -6.03 -1.76 -21.19
N ALA A 307 -5.59 -2.98 -21.52
CA ALA A 307 -6.28 -3.81 -22.52
C ALA A 307 -7.72 -4.16 -22.10
N GLN A 308 -7.97 -4.46 -20.81
CA GLN A 308 -9.31 -4.77 -20.29
C GLN A 308 -10.27 -3.57 -20.34
N THR A 309 -9.74 -2.37 -20.16
CA THR A 309 -10.55 -1.14 -20.09
C THR A 309 -10.65 -0.41 -21.42
N GLY A 310 -9.86 -0.78 -22.41
CA GLY A 310 -9.74 -0.08 -23.69
C GLY A 310 -9.09 1.29 -23.59
N LEU A 311 -8.42 1.58 -22.44
CA LEU A 311 -7.70 2.84 -22.21
C LEU A 311 -6.24 2.70 -22.60
N THR A 312 -5.60 3.84 -22.83
CA THR A 312 -4.17 3.95 -23.12
C THR A 312 -3.43 4.63 -21.97
N LEU A 313 -2.13 4.38 -21.85
CA LEU A 313 -1.30 5.03 -20.82
C LEU A 313 -1.28 6.57 -20.96
N ALA A 314 -1.35 7.09 -22.21
CA ALA A 314 -1.38 8.52 -22.50
C ALA A 314 -2.64 9.24 -21.98
N GLN A 315 -3.70 8.50 -21.66
CA GLN A 315 -4.92 9.06 -21.07
C GLN A 315 -4.84 9.19 -19.54
N MET A 316 -3.78 8.71 -18.90
CA MET A 316 -3.62 8.78 -17.45
C MET A 316 -3.06 10.15 -17.04
N ASP A 317 -3.88 10.95 -16.35
CA ASP A 317 -3.49 12.24 -15.79
C ASP A 317 -2.63 12.10 -14.54
N VAL A 318 -2.78 10.98 -13.82
CA VAL A 318 -2.03 10.65 -12.61
C VAL A 318 -1.64 9.17 -12.65
N ILE A 319 -0.40 8.88 -12.32
CA ILE A 319 0.09 7.52 -12.11
C ILE A 319 0.68 7.44 -10.71
N GLU A 320 0.08 6.65 -9.83
CA GLU A 320 0.64 6.29 -8.53
C GLU A 320 1.30 4.91 -8.64
N LEU A 321 2.60 4.89 -8.81
CA LEU A 321 3.45 3.69 -8.83
C LEU A 321 4.11 3.54 -7.46
N ASN A 322 3.84 2.45 -6.74
CA ASN A 322 4.52 2.21 -5.47
C ASN A 322 6.03 2.08 -5.66
N GLU A 323 6.78 2.87 -4.93
CA GLU A 323 8.25 2.91 -4.98
C GLU A 323 8.83 1.96 -3.92
N ALA A 324 8.65 0.65 -4.09
CA ALA A 324 9.30 -0.30 -3.19
C ALA A 324 10.83 -0.12 -3.25
N PHE A 325 11.36 0.08 -4.45
CA PHE A 325 12.75 0.42 -4.75
C PHE A 325 12.80 1.34 -5.97
N ALA A 326 13.77 2.25 -6.02
CA ALA A 326 13.96 3.11 -7.19
C ALA A 326 14.30 2.29 -8.45
N ALA A 327 15.12 1.24 -8.32
CA ALA A 327 15.44 0.31 -9.42
C ALA A 327 14.18 -0.27 -10.06
N GLN A 328 13.25 -0.75 -9.23
CA GLN A 328 11.99 -1.32 -9.67
C GLN A 328 11.10 -0.28 -10.35
N ALA A 329 10.98 0.91 -9.77
CA ALA A 329 10.14 1.96 -10.33
C ALA A 329 10.66 2.41 -11.70
N LEU A 330 11.96 2.61 -11.85
CA LEU A 330 12.61 2.97 -13.11
C LEU A 330 12.49 1.88 -14.17
N ALA A 331 12.66 0.61 -13.81
CA ALA A 331 12.48 -0.49 -14.75
C ALA A 331 11.05 -0.51 -15.33
N VAL A 332 10.05 -0.30 -14.46
CA VAL A 332 8.64 -0.25 -14.87
C VAL A 332 8.33 0.98 -15.73
N THR A 333 8.73 2.19 -15.31
CA THR A 333 8.45 3.42 -16.06
C THR A 333 9.11 3.41 -17.43
N ARG A 334 10.37 3.00 -17.53
CA ARG A 334 11.10 2.89 -18.80
C ARG A 334 10.47 1.86 -19.75
N ASP A 335 10.06 0.69 -19.24
CA ASP A 335 9.39 -0.35 -20.01
C ASP A 335 8.00 0.09 -20.53
N LEU A 336 7.31 0.94 -19.77
CA LEU A 336 6.05 1.55 -20.18
C LEU A 336 6.23 2.79 -21.09
N GLY A 337 7.45 3.18 -21.39
CA GLY A 337 7.76 4.35 -22.25
C GLY A 337 7.58 5.70 -21.56
N LEU A 338 7.59 5.73 -20.23
CA LEU A 338 7.49 6.97 -19.45
C LEU A 338 8.87 7.55 -19.17
N PRO A 339 9.05 8.88 -19.23
CA PRO A 339 10.27 9.53 -18.77
C PRO A 339 10.53 9.25 -17.27
N ASP A 340 11.80 9.15 -16.89
CA ASP A 340 12.19 8.90 -15.48
C ASP A 340 11.64 9.97 -14.53
N ASP A 341 11.51 11.21 -15.00
CA ASP A 341 11.07 12.39 -14.26
C ASP A 341 9.62 12.82 -14.56
N ALA A 342 8.85 11.98 -15.25
CA ALA A 342 7.46 12.27 -15.63
C ALA A 342 6.68 12.95 -14.49
N ALA A 343 6.14 14.15 -14.75
CA ALA A 343 5.54 14.99 -13.72
C ALA A 343 4.25 14.39 -13.13
N HIS A 344 3.53 13.58 -13.92
CA HIS A 344 2.28 12.93 -13.54
C HIS A 344 2.49 11.57 -12.83
N VAL A 345 3.74 11.07 -12.74
CA VAL A 345 4.09 9.85 -11.98
C VAL A 345 4.50 10.26 -10.58
N ASN A 346 3.77 9.78 -9.57
CA ASN A 346 3.97 10.11 -8.16
C ASN A 346 4.14 11.64 -7.92
N PRO A 347 3.16 12.46 -8.32
CA PRO A 347 3.30 13.92 -8.27
C PRO A 347 3.48 14.47 -6.84
N ASN A 348 3.08 13.68 -5.83
CA ASN A 348 3.20 14.02 -4.42
C ASN A 348 4.29 13.22 -3.68
N GLY A 349 5.24 12.61 -4.41
CA GLY A 349 6.18 11.65 -3.86
C GLY A 349 5.58 10.27 -3.67
N GLY A 350 6.41 9.26 -3.42
CA GLY A 350 5.98 7.88 -3.27
C GLY A 350 6.57 7.19 -2.04
N ALA A 351 6.59 5.86 -2.04
CA ALA A 351 6.93 5.07 -0.86
C ALA A 351 8.38 5.24 -0.34
N ILE A 352 9.32 5.62 -1.19
CA ILE A 352 10.70 5.94 -0.74
C ILE A 352 10.67 7.10 0.25
N ALA A 353 9.81 8.08 0.03
CA ALA A 353 9.66 9.23 0.91
C ALA A 353 8.61 8.99 2.01
N LEU A 354 7.42 8.48 1.65
CA LEU A 354 6.27 8.40 2.56
C LEU A 354 6.27 7.14 3.42
N GLY A 355 6.95 6.07 2.97
CA GLY A 355 6.95 4.77 3.63
C GLY A 355 6.04 3.74 2.94
N HIS A 356 6.19 2.46 3.37
CA HIS A 356 5.53 1.31 2.75
C HIS A 356 4.99 0.30 3.79
N PRO A 357 3.97 0.67 4.58
CA PRO A 357 3.23 -0.32 5.38
C PRO A 357 2.46 -1.22 4.41
N LEU A 358 2.89 -2.49 4.28
CA LEU A 358 2.50 -3.39 3.17
C LEU A 358 1.00 -3.43 2.93
N GLY A 359 0.23 -3.78 3.96
CA GLY A 359 -1.22 -3.91 3.87
C GLY A 359 -1.97 -2.62 3.56
N ALA A 360 -1.42 -1.44 3.92
CA ALA A 360 -2.07 -0.14 3.74
C ALA A 360 -1.67 0.58 2.44
N SER A 361 -0.54 0.23 1.84
CA SER A 361 0.07 1.00 0.75
C SER A 361 -0.81 1.10 -0.50
N GLY A 362 -1.48 0.02 -0.89
CA GLY A 362 -2.37 0.04 -2.06
C GLY A 362 -3.55 0.99 -1.91
N GLY A 363 -4.14 1.05 -0.72
CA GLY A 363 -5.20 2.01 -0.40
C GLY A 363 -4.70 3.45 -0.44
N ARG A 364 -3.46 3.71 0.06
CA ARG A 364 -2.82 5.02 -0.07
C ARG A 364 -2.67 5.44 -1.54
N LEU A 365 -2.23 4.55 -2.43
CA LEU A 365 -2.13 4.86 -3.86
C LEU A 365 -3.47 5.30 -4.42
N ALA A 366 -4.54 4.53 -4.15
CA ALA A 366 -5.87 4.81 -4.69
C ALA A 366 -6.46 6.13 -4.17
N MET A 367 -6.34 6.41 -2.85
CA MET A 367 -6.88 7.63 -2.28
C MET A 367 -6.07 8.87 -2.70
N THR A 368 -4.74 8.79 -2.68
CA THR A 368 -3.89 9.90 -3.11
C THR A 368 -4.17 10.25 -4.58
N ALA A 369 -4.34 9.23 -5.45
CA ALA A 369 -4.71 9.43 -6.84
C ALA A 369 -6.09 10.07 -6.99
N ALA A 370 -7.11 9.61 -6.24
CA ALA A 370 -8.47 10.18 -6.31
C ALA A 370 -8.49 11.65 -5.88
N TYR A 371 -7.85 11.98 -4.76
CA TYR A 371 -7.74 13.37 -4.30
C TYR A 371 -6.90 14.23 -5.25
N GLN A 372 -5.86 13.67 -5.88
CA GLN A 372 -5.07 14.40 -6.87
C GLN A 372 -5.90 14.71 -8.12
N LEU A 373 -6.68 13.75 -8.64
CA LEU A 373 -7.61 14.00 -9.76
C LEU A 373 -8.63 15.08 -9.42
N LYS A 374 -9.22 15.03 -8.22
CA LYS A 374 -10.17 16.07 -7.74
C LYS A 374 -9.50 17.46 -7.73
N ARG A 375 -8.26 17.55 -7.26
CA ARG A 375 -7.53 18.82 -7.14
C ARG A 375 -7.12 19.42 -8.48
N THR A 376 -6.70 18.56 -9.42
CA THR A 376 -6.17 19.00 -10.72
C THR A 376 -7.23 19.07 -11.82
N GLY A 377 -8.41 18.51 -11.61
CA GLY A 377 -9.43 18.35 -12.65
C GLY A 377 -9.12 17.23 -13.66
N GLY A 378 -8.07 16.43 -13.42
CA GLY A 378 -7.72 15.27 -14.25
C GLY A 378 -8.83 14.24 -14.28
N ARG A 379 -8.85 13.37 -15.29
CA ARG A 379 -9.91 12.38 -15.50
C ARG A 379 -9.54 10.99 -15.01
N TYR A 380 -8.41 10.45 -15.45
CA TYR A 380 -8.01 9.08 -15.16
C TYR A 380 -6.75 9.02 -14.30
N ALA A 381 -6.75 8.08 -13.35
CA ALA A 381 -5.53 7.72 -12.65
C ALA A 381 -5.29 6.21 -12.69
N LEU A 382 -4.01 5.85 -12.81
CA LEU A 382 -3.50 4.49 -12.72
C LEU A 382 -2.76 4.31 -11.40
N CYS A 383 -3.17 3.34 -10.59
CA CYS A 383 -2.47 2.93 -9.38
C CYS A 383 -1.88 1.55 -9.59
N THR A 384 -0.58 1.38 -9.36
CA THR A 384 0.07 0.08 -9.60
C THR A 384 1.20 -0.18 -8.62
N MET A 385 1.46 -1.45 -8.33
CA MET A 385 2.52 -1.85 -7.42
C MET A 385 3.02 -3.27 -7.68
N CYS A 386 4.28 -3.47 -7.35
CA CYS A 386 4.90 -4.79 -7.29
C CYS A 386 4.49 -5.52 -6.00
N ILE A 387 4.59 -6.83 -6.06
CA ILE A 387 4.16 -7.71 -4.97
C ILE A 387 5.20 -8.81 -4.83
N GLY A 388 5.62 -9.06 -3.62
CA GLY A 388 6.55 -10.16 -3.30
C GLY A 388 6.12 -11.49 -3.91
N VAL A 389 7.08 -12.38 -4.10
CA VAL A 389 6.88 -13.68 -4.77
C VAL A 389 6.47 -13.56 -6.25
N GLY A 390 6.75 -12.41 -6.88
CA GLY A 390 6.62 -12.26 -8.34
C GLY A 390 5.22 -11.97 -8.84
N GLN A 391 4.56 -10.92 -8.34
CA GLN A 391 3.29 -10.47 -8.87
C GLN A 391 3.27 -8.94 -9.06
N GLY A 392 2.27 -8.45 -9.78
CA GLY A 392 1.89 -7.05 -9.86
C GLY A 392 0.38 -6.87 -9.85
N ILE A 393 -0.07 -5.72 -9.44
CA ILE A 393 -1.48 -5.31 -9.49
C ILE A 393 -1.58 -3.88 -10.05
N ALA A 394 -2.62 -3.63 -10.84
CA ALA A 394 -2.94 -2.31 -11.38
C ALA A 394 -4.44 -2.05 -11.27
N LEU A 395 -4.79 -0.83 -10.89
CA LEU A 395 -6.15 -0.32 -10.77
C LEU A 395 -6.26 1.00 -11.52
N ILE A 396 -7.32 1.17 -12.31
CA ILE A 396 -7.65 2.44 -12.95
C ILE A 396 -8.91 3.00 -12.30
N ILE A 397 -8.84 4.28 -11.92
CA ILE A 397 -9.98 5.07 -11.43
C ILE A 397 -10.23 6.24 -12.35
N GLU A 398 -11.48 6.70 -12.40
CA GLU A 398 -11.94 7.86 -13.16
C GLU A 398 -12.60 8.84 -12.20
N ARG A 399 -12.21 10.12 -12.23
CA ARG A 399 -12.90 11.18 -11.50
C ARG A 399 -14.33 11.35 -12.05
N VAL A 400 -15.28 11.57 -11.16
CA VAL A 400 -16.69 11.81 -11.46
C VAL A 400 -17.11 13.22 -11.05
#